data_955889e965a088f0e5faefda711d1514
#
_entry.id   955889e965a088f0e5faefda711d1514
#
_cell.length_a   1.000
_cell.length_b   1.000
_cell.length_c   1.000
_cell.angle_alpha   90.00
_cell.angle_beta   90.00
_cell.angle_gamma   90.00
#
_symmetry.space_group_name_H-M   'P 1'
#
loop_
_entity.id
_entity.type
_entity.pdbx_description
1 polymer ?
#
loop_
_entity_poly.entity_id
_entity_poly.type
_entity_poly.pdbx_seq_one_letter_code
_entity_poly.pdbx_strand_id
1 'polypeptide(L)'
;EQFFVDSKPIEVCRVARGKRCKMGRAGNFSQAPDFGFCASQNTYYFGYKLHALCGLSGVIHSYDLSKASVADLHYMKDVKHTYHDCSIYGDKGYIGADVQLDLFETAHIRLECPYRLNQKDWKPTFIPFAKARKRIETIFSQLTDQFLVIRNYAKITNGLFARIIGKISALTILQYVNFINDKPIGRIKYALN
;
A
#
# COMPACT_ATOMS: atom_id res chain seq x y z
N GLU A 1 14.95 -12.46 0.91
CA GLU A 1 13.97 -11.76 1.76
C GLU A 1 12.54 -11.94 1.24
N GLN A 2 11.54 -11.71 2.10
CA GLN A 2 10.13 -11.87 1.76
C GLN A 2 9.34 -10.63 2.16
N PHE A 3 8.54 -10.12 1.24
CA PHE A 3 7.72 -8.92 1.42
C PHE A 3 6.28 -9.15 0.98
N PHE A 4 5.41 -8.28 1.44
CA PHE A 4 4.00 -8.21 1.03
C PHE A 4 3.71 -6.82 0.49
N VAL A 5 2.98 -6.76 -0.61
CA VAL A 5 2.54 -5.52 -1.22
C VAL A 5 1.02 -5.48 -1.25
N ASP A 6 0.47 -4.34 -0.88
CA ASP A 6 -0.96 -4.06 -0.99
C ASP A 6 -1.18 -2.55 -1.13
N SER A 7 -2.40 -2.15 -1.50
CA SER A 7 -2.78 -0.76 -1.62
C SER A 7 -4.02 -0.42 -0.80
N LYS A 8 -4.08 0.82 -0.31
CA LYS A 8 -5.22 1.33 0.43
C LYS A 8 -5.75 2.63 -0.18
N PRO A 9 -7.08 2.73 -0.42
CA PRO A 9 -7.71 3.98 -0.84
C PRO A 9 -7.53 5.08 0.20
N ILE A 10 -7.15 6.26 -0.26
CA ILE A 10 -7.06 7.50 0.51
C ILE A 10 -8.01 8.52 -0.12
N GLU A 11 -9.23 8.55 0.38
CA GLU A 11 -10.25 9.46 -0.10
C GLU A 11 -9.92 10.91 0.29
N VAL A 12 -10.05 11.81 -0.67
CA VAL A 12 -9.84 13.24 -0.48
C VAL A 12 -11.16 13.98 -0.20
N CYS A 13 -12.20 13.59 -0.91
CA CYS A 13 -13.55 14.12 -0.72
C CYS A 13 -14.58 13.14 -1.31
N ARG A 14 -15.84 13.33 -0.96
CA ARG A 14 -16.94 12.53 -1.53
C ARG A 14 -16.91 12.55 -3.06
N VAL A 15 -17.17 11.42 -3.70
CA VAL A 15 -17.15 11.23 -5.16
C VAL A 15 -17.92 12.33 -5.91
N ALA A 16 -19.11 12.71 -5.45
CA ALA A 16 -19.92 13.76 -6.04
C ALA A 16 -19.25 15.15 -6.07
N ARG A 17 -18.22 15.38 -5.24
CA ARG A 17 -17.43 16.62 -5.18
C ARG A 17 -16.12 16.53 -5.97
N GLY A 18 -15.74 15.39 -6.46
CA GLY A 18 -14.44 15.14 -7.11
C GLY A 18 -14.14 16.13 -8.23
N LYS A 19 -15.10 16.34 -9.16
CA LYS A 19 -14.95 17.30 -10.28
C LYS A 19 -14.72 18.75 -9.83
N ARG A 20 -15.16 19.14 -8.62
CA ARG A 20 -15.02 20.47 -8.05
C ARG A 20 -13.86 20.58 -7.05
N CYS A 21 -13.15 19.49 -6.80
CA CYS A 21 -12.02 19.46 -5.88
C CYS A 21 -10.90 20.39 -6.38
N LYS A 22 -10.40 21.25 -5.51
CA LYS A 22 -9.32 22.19 -5.84
C LYS A 22 -7.93 21.63 -5.54
N MET A 23 -7.84 20.47 -4.88
CA MET A 23 -6.58 19.82 -4.57
C MET A 23 -5.87 19.45 -5.88
N GLY A 24 -4.58 19.76 -5.98
CA GLY A 24 -3.80 19.53 -7.19
C GLY A 24 -3.96 20.56 -8.31
N ARG A 25 -4.85 21.56 -8.17
CA ARG A 25 -4.99 22.66 -9.16
C ARG A 25 -4.00 23.81 -8.96
N ALA A 26 -3.46 23.93 -7.76
CA ALA A 26 -2.47 24.97 -7.43
C ALA A 26 -1.07 24.36 -7.55
N GLY A 27 -0.36 24.68 -8.63
CA GLY A 27 1.00 24.24 -8.91
C GLY A 27 1.12 23.22 -10.06
N ASN A 28 2.34 22.93 -10.47
CA ASN A 28 2.67 21.98 -11.56
C ASN A 28 2.48 20.51 -11.13
N PHE A 29 1.29 20.16 -10.62
CA PHE A 29 1.08 18.80 -10.11
C PHE A 29 0.60 17.82 -11.19
N SER A 30 1.54 17.02 -11.69
CA SER A 30 1.23 15.78 -12.41
C SER A 30 0.39 14.78 -11.59
N GLN A 31 0.26 15.00 -10.28
CA GLN A 31 -0.35 14.09 -9.29
C GLN A 31 -1.62 14.64 -8.64
N ALA A 32 -2.49 15.28 -9.40
CA ALA A 32 -3.83 15.62 -8.89
C ALA A 32 -4.61 14.35 -8.50
N PRO A 33 -5.49 14.39 -7.47
CA PRO A 33 -6.34 13.24 -7.13
C PRO A 33 -7.26 12.88 -8.29
N ASP A 34 -7.66 11.60 -8.37
CA ASP A 34 -8.48 11.10 -9.45
C ASP A 34 -9.54 10.11 -8.94
N PHE A 35 -10.45 9.68 -9.82
CA PHE A 35 -11.44 8.68 -9.52
C PHE A 35 -10.82 7.28 -9.58
N GLY A 36 -11.16 6.45 -8.60
CA GLY A 36 -10.77 5.06 -8.53
C GLY A 36 -11.90 4.17 -8.05
N PHE A 37 -11.72 2.87 -8.20
CA PHE A 37 -12.63 1.85 -7.72
C PHE A 37 -11.93 0.93 -6.74
N CYS A 38 -12.50 0.76 -5.56
CA CYS A 38 -12.03 -0.19 -4.55
C CYS A 38 -12.82 -1.49 -4.66
N ALA A 39 -12.23 -2.52 -5.24
CA ALA A 39 -12.90 -3.80 -5.48
C ALA A 39 -13.31 -4.51 -4.19
N SER A 40 -12.50 -4.43 -3.13
CA SER A 40 -12.79 -5.08 -1.84
C SER A 40 -14.00 -4.47 -1.11
N GLN A 41 -14.29 -3.18 -1.34
CA GLN A 41 -15.41 -2.46 -0.76
C GLN A 41 -16.57 -2.25 -1.75
N ASN A 42 -16.38 -2.64 -3.01
CA ASN A 42 -17.32 -2.40 -4.11
C ASN A 42 -17.77 -0.92 -4.22
N THR A 43 -16.84 0.01 -4.03
CA THR A 43 -17.14 1.45 -4.00
C THR A 43 -16.19 2.26 -4.87
N TYR A 44 -16.75 3.30 -5.50
CA TYR A 44 -15.94 4.35 -6.13
C TYR A 44 -15.51 5.38 -5.09
N TYR A 45 -14.30 5.90 -5.26
CA TYR A 45 -13.77 6.98 -4.44
C TYR A 45 -13.02 8.00 -5.29
N PHE A 46 -12.77 9.18 -4.73
CA PHE A 46 -11.97 10.22 -5.37
C PHE A 46 -10.78 10.56 -4.46
N GLY A 47 -9.56 10.34 -4.94
CA GLY A 47 -8.36 10.56 -4.14
C GLY A 47 -7.11 9.89 -4.69
N TYR A 48 -6.40 9.22 -3.80
CA TYR A 48 -5.14 8.54 -4.04
C TYR A 48 -5.19 7.10 -3.55
N LYS A 49 -4.17 6.32 -3.92
CA LYS A 49 -3.86 5.02 -3.31
C LYS A 49 -2.55 5.12 -2.55
N LEU A 50 -2.55 4.67 -1.32
CA LEU A 50 -1.34 4.40 -0.57
C LEU A 50 -0.91 2.96 -0.87
N HIS A 51 0.20 2.80 -1.57
CA HIS A 51 0.86 1.51 -1.74
C HIS A 51 1.85 1.31 -0.61
N ALA A 52 1.98 0.09 -0.10
CA ALA A 52 2.96 -0.25 0.92
C ALA A 52 3.59 -1.61 0.65
N LEU A 53 4.90 -1.69 0.81
CA LEU A 53 5.68 -2.91 0.85
C LEU A 53 6.08 -3.19 2.29
N CYS A 54 5.64 -4.31 2.84
CA CYS A 54 5.83 -4.67 4.24
C CYS A 54 6.64 -5.95 4.36
N GLY A 55 7.54 -6.01 5.33
CA GLY A 55 8.23 -7.24 5.70
C GLY A 55 7.36 -8.19 6.55
N LEU A 56 7.86 -9.40 6.80
CA LEU A 56 7.20 -10.42 7.62
C LEU A 56 6.89 -9.94 9.05
N SER A 57 7.71 -9.07 9.60
CA SER A 57 7.52 -8.45 10.92
C SER A 57 6.34 -7.49 10.97
N GLY A 58 5.86 -7.03 9.80
CA GLY A 58 4.83 -6.01 9.69
C GLY A 58 5.40 -4.59 9.75
N VAL A 59 6.66 -4.40 9.44
CA VAL A 59 7.26 -3.08 9.25
C VAL A 59 7.08 -2.67 7.79
N ILE A 60 6.71 -1.41 7.55
CA ILE A 60 6.66 -0.82 6.22
C ILE A 60 8.09 -0.51 5.78
N HIS A 61 8.54 -1.13 4.70
CA HIS A 61 9.86 -0.92 4.12
C HIS A 61 9.86 0.13 3.00
N SER A 62 8.78 0.16 2.22
CA SER A 62 8.59 1.13 1.15
C SER A 62 7.12 1.49 1.02
N TYR A 63 6.85 2.70 0.58
CA TYR A 63 5.49 3.16 0.30
C TYR A 63 5.50 4.21 -0.81
N ASP A 64 4.37 4.35 -1.50
CA ASP A 64 4.13 5.39 -2.48
C ASP A 64 2.66 5.82 -2.48
N LEU A 65 2.40 7.01 -3.03
CA LEU A 65 1.07 7.59 -3.19
C LEU A 65 0.81 7.87 -4.66
N SER A 66 0.02 7.03 -5.29
CA SER A 66 -0.42 7.22 -6.67
C SER A 66 -1.84 7.80 -6.75
N LYS A 67 -2.21 8.34 -7.92
CA LYS A 67 -3.60 8.67 -8.23
C LYS A 67 -4.49 7.44 -8.11
N ALA A 68 -5.73 7.61 -7.68
CA ALA A 68 -6.67 6.49 -7.54
C ALA A 68 -6.92 5.70 -8.85
N SER A 69 -6.77 6.36 -10.01
CA SER A 69 -6.90 5.74 -11.35
C SER A 69 -5.72 4.87 -11.79
N VAL A 70 -4.55 5.02 -11.15
CA VAL A 70 -3.35 4.23 -11.52
C VAL A 70 -3.51 2.80 -11.05
N ALA A 71 -3.17 1.82 -11.90
CA ALA A 71 -3.21 0.41 -11.53
C ALA A 71 -2.14 0.07 -10.48
N ASP A 72 -2.48 -0.80 -9.52
CA ASP A 72 -1.59 -1.17 -8.40
C ASP A 72 -0.24 -1.72 -8.87
N LEU A 73 -0.25 -2.45 -9.98
CA LEU A 73 0.94 -3.03 -10.59
C LEU A 73 2.02 -2.00 -10.96
N HIS A 74 1.65 -0.73 -11.22
CA HIS A 74 2.63 0.31 -11.56
C HIS A 74 3.62 0.59 -10.44
N TYR A 75 3.22 0.45 -9.18
CA TYR A 75 4.12 0.61 -8.04
C TYR A 75 5.29 -0.39 -8.08
N MET A 76 5.08 -1.58 -8.62
CA MET A 76 6.14 -2.59 -8.73
C MET A 76 7.28 -2.17 -9.64
N LYS A 77 7.04 -1.27 -10.61
CA LYS A 77 8.08 -0.72 -11.48
C LYS A 77 9.08 0.15 -10.71
N ASP A 78 8.63 0.81 -9.65
CA ASP A 78 9.47 1.64 -8.79
C ASP A 78 10.21 0.78 -7.76
N VAL A 79 9.56 -0.27 -7.24
CA VAL A 79 10.13 -1.21 -6.27
C VAL A 79 11.40 -1.87 -6.80
N LYS A 80 11.48 -2.24 -8.08
CA LYS A 80 12.65 -2.89 -8.68
C LYS A 80 13.94 -2.06 -8.66
N HIS A 81 13.85 -0.75 -8.48
CA HIS A 81 15.03 0.12 -8.39
C HIS A 81 15.69 0.08 -7.01
N THR A 82 14.99 -0.44 -6.00
CA THR A 82 15.44 -0.45 -4.61
C THR A 82 15.64 -1.86 -4.05
N TYR A 83 14.87 -2.83 -4.54
CA TYR A 83 14.86 -4.20 -4.04
C TYR A 83 15.35 -5.19 -5.09
N HIS A 84 16.12 -6.19 -4.65
CA HIS A 84 16.69 -7.24 -5.49
C HIS A 84 16.67 -8.57 -4.72
N ASP A 85 16.73 -9.69 -5.44
CA ASP A 85 16.89 -11.05 -4.90
C ASP A 85 15.86 -11.39 -3.80
N CYS A 86 14.59 -11.06 -4.02
CA CYS A 86 13.54 -11.24 -3.03
C CYS A 86 12.24 -11.79 -3.62
N SER A 87 11.34 -12.26 -2.73
CA SER A 87 9.98 -12.65 -3.10
C SER A 87 8.99 -11.62 -2.57
N ILE A 88 8.11 -11.15 -3.43
CA ILE A 88 7.05 -10.19 -3.09
C ILE A 88 5.70 -10.85 -3.34
N TYR A 89 4.83 -10.83 -2.34
CA TYR A 89 3.49 -11.39 -2.41
C TYR A 89 2.47 -10.26 -2.53
N GLY A 90 1.74 -10.25 -3.64
CA GLY A 90 0.68 -9.26 -3.91
C GLY A 90 -0.69 -9.92 -4.05
N ASP A 91 -1.75 -9.11 -4.04
CA ASP A 91 -3.09 -9.57 -4.36
C ASP A 91 -3.30 -9.71 -5.89
N LYS A 92 -4.54 -10.03 -6.31
CA LYS A 92 -4.88 -10.19 -7.74
C LYS A 92 -4.77 -8.88 -8.55
N GLY A 93 -4.68 -7.73 -7.91
CA GLY A 93 -4.44 -6.42 -8.52
C GLY A 93 -3.02 -6.27 -9.08
N TYR A 94 -2.08 -7.09 -8.58
CA TYR A 94 -0.68 -7.11 -9.01
C TYR A 94 -0.36 -8.15 -10.08
N ILE A 95 -1.35 -8.83 -10.65
CA ILE A 95 -1.15 -9.79 -11.74
C ILE A 95 -0.85 -9.04 -13.04
N GLY A 96 0.31 -9.32 -13.63
CA GLY A 96 0.72 -8.81 -14.94
C GLY A 96 1.96 -9.52 -15.42
N ALA A 97 1.81 -10.39 -16.44
CA ALA A 97 2.88 -11.27 -16.91
C ALA A 97 4.14 -10.50 -17.32
N ASP A 98 3.98 -9.39 -18.08
CA ASP A 98 5.10 -8.60 -18.55
C ASP A 98 5.88 -7.95 -17.41
N VAL A 99 5.17 -7.43 -16.40
CA VAL A 99 5.81 -6.81 -15.22
C VAL A 99 6.45 -7.87 -14.32
N GLN A 100 5.82 -9.03 -14.15
CA GLN A 100 6.39 -10.14 -13.38
C GLN A 100 7.68 -10.67 -14.02
N LEU A 101 7.69 -10.77 -15.35
CA LEU A 101 8.89 -11.16 -16.11
C LEU A 101 9.99 -10.11 -15.98
N ASP A 102 9.69 -8.83 -16.21
CA ASP A 102 10.63 -7.72 -16.08
C ASP A 102 11.26 -7.66 -14.67
N LEU A 103 10.45 -7.80 -13.62
CA LEU A 103 10.92 -7.86 -12.23
C LEU A 103 11.89 -9.02 -12.00
N PHE A 104 11.61 -10.19 -12.56
CA PHE A 104 12.44 -11.37 -12.41
C PHE A 104 13.75 -11.22 -13.19
N GLU A 105 13.70 -10.77 -14.44
CA GLU A 105 14.88 -10.67 -15.31
C GLU A 105 15.83 -9.52 -14.89
N THR A 106 15.27 -8.39 -14.43
CA THR A 106 16.07 -7.18 -14.14
C THR A 106 16.51 -7.05 -12.69
N ALA A 107 15.76 -7.62 -11.74
CA ALA A 107 16.00 -7.44 -10.31
C ALA A 107 15.95 -8.75 -9.50
N HIS A 108 15.76 -9.91 -10.15
CA HIS A 108 15.55 -11.21 -9.51
C HIS A 108 14.44 -11.18 -8.44
N ILE A 109 13.42 -10.36 -8.68
CA ILE A 109 12.24 -10.27 -7.81
C ILE A 109 11.18 -11.27 -8.31
N ARG A 110 10.79 -12.17 -7.44
CA ARG A 110 9.68 -13.09 -7.69
C ARG A 110 8.39 -12.46 -7.15
N LEU A 111 7.57 -11.90 -8.05
CA LEU A 111 6.24 -11.38 -7.69
C LEU A 111 5.20 -12.50 -7.77
N GLU A 112 4.68 -12.92 -6.63
CA GLU A 112 3.71 -14.00 -6.52
C GLU A 112 2.32 -13.47 -6.16
N CYS A 113 1.33 -13.81 -6.99
CA CYS A 113 -0.06 -13.41 -6.83
C CYS A 113 -0.98 -14.64 -6.88
N PRO A 114 -2.12 -14.63 -6.16
CA PRO A 114 -3.09 -15.73 -6.24
C PRO A 114 -3.68 -15.85 -7.64
N TYR A 115 -3.83 -17.08 -8.11
CA TYR A 115 -4.45 -17.35 -9.41
C TYR A 115 -5.92 -16.88 -9.44
N ARG A 116 -6.35 -16.37 -10.57
CA ARG A 116 -7.78 -16.12 -10.83
C ARG A 116 -8.49 -17.44 -11.13
N LEU A 117 -9.74 -17.59 -10.68
CA LEU A 117 -10.51 -18.83 -10.89
C LEU A 117 -10.67 -19.24 -12.37
N ASN A 118 -10.66 -18.27 -13.28
CA ASN A 118 -10.75 -18.47 -14.72
C ASN A 118 -9.39 -18.62 -15.42
N GLN A 119 -8.30 -18.71 -14.68
CA GLN A 119 -6.96 -18.89 -15.22
C GLN A 119 -6.72 -20.37 -15.56
N LYS A 120 -6.18 -20.66 -16.77
CA LYS A 120 -5.99 -22.05 -17.25
C LYS A 120 -5.15 -22.91 -16.30
N ASP A 121 -4.12 -22.32 -15.68
CA ASP A 121 -3.18 -23.01 -14.79
C ASP A 121 -3.51 -22.72 -13.31
N TRP A 122 -4.79 -22.70 -12.96
CA TRP A 122 -5.21 -22.41 -11.58
C TRP A 122 -4.55 -23.37 -10.57
N LYS A 123 -4.00 -22.78 -9.51
CA LYS A 123 -3.45 -23.50 -8.37
C LYS A 123 -4.03 -22.93 -7.07
N PRO A 124 -4.18 -23.75 -6.02
CA PRO A 124 -4.65 -23.25 -4.73
C PRO A 124 -3.68 -22.21 -4.16
N THR A 125 -4.23 -21.26 -3.41
CA THR A 125 -3.44 -20.21 -2.76
C THR A 125 -2.48 -20.82 -1.75
N PHE A 126 -1.22 -20.44 -1.83
CA PHE A 126 -0.18 -20.89 -0.92
C PHE A 126 -0.46 -20.40 0.52
N ILE A 127 -0.44 -21.32 1.51
CA ILE A 127 -0.80 -21.02 2.92
C ILE A 127 0.01 -19.89 3.55
N PRO A 128 1.34 -19.77 3.37
CA PRO A 128 2.10 -18.62 3.83
C PRO A 128 1.60 -17.29 3.30
N PHE A 129 1.11 -17.22 2.06
CA PHE A 129 0.49 -16.05 1.49
C PHE A 129 -0.73 -15.57 2.29
N ALA A 130 -1.61 -16.47 2.71
CA ALA A 130 -2.80 -16.12 3.50
C ALA A 130 -2.44 -15.54 4.88
N LYS A 131 -1.41 -16.07 5.55
CA LYS A 131 -0.90 -15.54 6.83
C LYS A 131 -0.26 -14.15 6.67
N ALA A 132 0.43 -13.98 5.62
CA ALA A 132 1.14 -12.79 5.25
C ALA A 132 0.21 -11.63 4.90
N ARG A 133 -0.83 -11.90 4.13
CA ARG A 133 -1.85 -10.92 3.80
C ARG A 133 -2.51 -10.34 5.06
N LYS A 134 -2.79 -11.16 6.07
CA LYS A 134 -3.30 -10.68 7.37
C LYS A 134 -2.37 -9.65 8.02
N ARG A 135 -1.07 -9.73 7.79
CA ARG A 135 -0.11 -8.79 8.38
C ARG A 135 -0.24 -7.39 7.77
N ILE A 136 -0.27 -7.27 6.43
CA ILE A 136 -0.42 -5.96 5.78
C ILE A 136 -1.83 -5.37 6.01
N GLU A 137 -2.86 -6.22 6.05
CA GLU A 137 -4.22 -5.79 6.42
C GLU A 137 -4.24 -5.21 7.85
N THR A 138 -3.52 -5.83 8.80
CA THR A 138 -3.38 -5.31 10.17
C THR A 138 -2.71 -3.95 10.19
N ILE A 139 -1.65 -3.73 9.40
CA ILE A 139 -0.96 -2.45 9.31
C ILE A 139 -1.89 -1.37 8.76
N PHE A 140 -2.61 -1.66 7.69
CA PHE A 140 -3.58 -0.72 7.14
C PHE A 140 -4.74 -0.43 8.10
N SER A 141 -5.18 -1.41 8.90
CA SER A 141 -6.15 -1.19 9.97
C SER A 141 -5.58 -0.26 11.04
N GLN A 142 -4.36 -0.51 11.52
CA GLN A 142 -3.69 0.38 12.48
C GLN A 142 -3.56 1.81 11.96
N LEU A 143 -3.09 1.99 10.72
CA LEU A 143 -3.00 3.31 10.09
C LEU A 143 -4.37 3.98 9.99
N THR A 144 -5.44 3.21 9.76
CA THR A 144 -6.81 3.74 9.63
C THR A 144 -7.42 4.09 10.96
N ASP A 145 -7.37 3.17 11.93
CA ASP A 145 -8.14 3.24 13.16
C ASP A 145 -7.40 4.00 14.27
N GLN A 146 -6.08 3.85 14.34
CA GLN A 146 -5.26 4.47 15.38
C GLN A 146 -4.59 5.76 14.92
N PHE A 147 -4.15 5.84 13.66
CA PHE A 147 -3.53 7.04 13.09
C PHE A 147 -4.46 7.87 12.20
N LEU A 148 -5.70 7.42 11.97
CA LEU A 148 -6.72 8.12 11.19
C LEU A 148 -6.22 8.54 9.80
N VAL A 149 -5.50 7.65 9.09
CA VAL A 149 -4.86 7.98 7.81
C VAL A 149 -5.85 8.46 6.74
N ILE A 150 -7.08 7.97 6.75
CA ILE A 150 -8.16 8.39 5.85
C ILE A 150 -8.85 9.70 6.27
N ARG A 151 -8.72 10.13 7.53
CA ARG A 151 -9.25 11.42 8.02
C ARG A 151 -8.16 12.48 7.95
N ASN A 152 -7.91 12.98 6.75
CA ASN A 152 -6.72 13.81 6.52
C ASN A 152 -7.01 15.33 6.59
N TYR A 153 -8.15 15.81 6.10
CA TYR A 153 -8.53 17.23 6.03
C TYR A 153 -7.50 18.15 5.35
N ALA A 154 -6.57 17.60 4.57
CA ALA A 154 -5.60 18.41 3.85
C ALA A 154 -6.29 19.19 2.72
N LYS A 155 -5.83 20.43 2.49
CA LYS A 155 -6.35 21.32 1.46
C LYS A 155 -5.55 21.26 0.16
N ILE A 156 -4.29 20.84 0.27
CA ILE A 156 -3.33 20.74 -0.84
C ILE A 156 -2.65 19.37 -0.83
N THR A 157 -2.18 18.93 -1.99
CA THR A 157 -1.55 17.61 -2.18
C THR A 157 -0.32 17.41 -1.28
N ASN A 158 0.58 18.39 -1.20
CA ASN A 158 1.77 18.32 -0.33
C ASN A 158 1.40 18.14 1.14
N GLY A 159 0.37 18.87 1.60
CA GLY A 159 -0.13 18.72 2.96
C GLY A 159 -0.75 17.34 3.24
N LEU A 160 -1.39 16.73 2.23
CA LEU A 160 -1.87 15.36 2.31
C LEU A 160 -0.70 14.38 2.46
N PHE A 161 0.28 14.47 1.58
CA PHE A 161 1.46 13.60 1.57
C PHE A 161 2.24 13.72 2.88
N ALA A 162 2.53 14.94 3.33
CA ALA A 162 3.24 15.16 4.60
C ALA A 162 2.51 14.52 5.80
N ARG A 163 1.18 14.60 5.85
CA ARG A 163 0.39 13.98 6.92
C ARG A 163 0.39 12.46 6.84
N ILE A 164 0.35 11.87 5.65
CA ILE A 164 0.43 10.41 5.48
C ILE A 164 1.81 9.91 5.89
N ILE A 165 2.87 10.57 5.42
CA ILE A 165 4.26 10.26 5.81
C ILE A 165 4.42 10.33 7.33
N GLY A 166 3.95 11.42 7.97
CA GLY A 166 4.03 11.56 9.43
C GLY A 166 3.34 10.43 10.20
N LYS A 167 2.22 9.91 9.68
CA LYS A 167 1.50 8.78 10.31
C LYS A 167 2.24 7.45 10.13
N ILE A 168 2.82 7.21 8.95
CA ILE A 168 3.67 6.03 8.71
C ILE A 168 4.91 6.10 9.61
N SER A 169 5.56 7.26 9.70
CA SER A 169 6.72 7.47 10.58
C SER A 169 6.36 7.22 12.06
N ALA A 170 5.22 7.72 12.52
CA ALA A 170 4.77 7.49 13.89
C ALA A 170 4.52 5.99 14.16
N LEU A 171 3.90 5.27 13.24
CA LEU A 171 3.74 3.81 13.34
C LEU A 171 5.10 3.12 13.44
N THR A 172 6.04 3.46 12.57
CA THR A 172 7.39 2.87 12.54
C THR A 172 8.17 3.16 13.82
N ILE A 173 8.07 4.38 14.38
CA ILE A 173 8.70 4.74 15.66
C ILE A 173 8.15 3.86 16.79
N LEU A 174 6.83 3.69 16.89
CA LEU A 174 6.24 2.83 17.92
C LEU A 174 6.63 1.35 17.74
N GLN A 175 6.75 0.89 16.52
CA GLN A 175 7.27 -0.45 16.22
C GLN A 175 8.73 -0.59 16.66
N TYR A 176 9.56 0.44 16.43
CA TYR A 176 10.94 0.47 16.88
C TYR A 176 11.06 0.49 18.42
N VAL A 177 10.23 1.29 19.10
CA VAL A 177 10.17 1.27 20.59
C VAL A 177 9.83 -0.12 21.12
N ASN A 178 8.88 -0.83 20.50
CA ASN A 178 8.60 -2.22 20.84
C ASN A 178 9.81 -3.13 20.62
N PHE A 179 10.49 -2.96 19.48
CA PHE A 179 11.66 -3.77 19.13
C PHE A 179 12.79 -3.64 20.16
N ILE A 180 13.16 -2.42 20.53
CA ILE A 180 14.25 -2.19 21.52
C ILE A 180 13.88 -2.60 22.96
N ASN A 181 12.59 -2.81 23.24
CA ASN A 181 12.09 -3.28 24.54
C ASN A 181 11.66 -4.75 24.52
N ASP A 182 12.09 -5.53 23.52
CA ASP A 182 11.76 -6.96 23.35
C ASP A 182 10.26 -7.25 23.37
N LYS A 183 9.44 -6.29 22.89
CA LYS A 183 7.99 -6.41 22.79
C LYS A 183 7.55 -6.77 21.35
N PRO A 184 6.37 -7.39 21.16
CA PRO A 184 5.86 -7.73 19.83
C PRO A 184 5.71 -6.48 18.94
N ILE A 185 6.50 -6.37 17.88
CA ILE A 185 6.59 -5.21 16.98
C ILE A 185 5.20 -4.77 16.47
N GLY A 186 4.36 -5.71 16.06
CA GLY A 186 3.04 -5.39 15.50
C GLY A 186 1.99 -4.95 16.53
N ARG A 187 2.29 -4.97 17.83
CA ARG A 187 1.37 -4.55 18.91
C ARG A 187 1.77 -3.19 19.47
N ILE A 188 1.56 -2.15 18.67
CA ILE A 188 2.02 -0.77 18.99
C ILE A 188 1.52 -0.21 20.32
N LYS A 189 0.42 -0.73 20.88
CA LYS A 189 -0.06 -0.33 22.22
C LYS A 189 0.99 -0.53 23.33
N TYR A 190 1.89 -1.51 23.18
CA TYR A 190 2.92 -1.77 24.17
C TYR A 190 4.05 -0.74 24.17
N ALA A 191 4.19 0.05 23.12
CA ALA A 191 5.14 1.14 23.06
C ALA A 191 4.69 2.38 23.88
N LEU A 192 3.42 2.43 24.29
CA LEU A 192 2.80 3.55 25.00
C LEU A 192 2.64 3.30 26.51
N ASN A 193 3.05 2.12 26.99
CA ASN A 193 2.92 1.71 28.41
C ASN A 193 4.27 1.47 29.05
#